data_bcaf55ba41ee3eac1072d6ecd447b495
#
_entry.id   bcaf55ba41ee3eac1072d6ecd447b495
#
_cell.length_a   1.000
_cell.length_b   1.000
_cell.length_c   1.000
_cell.angle_alpha   90.00
_cell.angle_beta   90.00
_cell.angle_gamma   90.00
#
_symmetry.space_group_name_H-M   'P 1'
#
loop_
_entity.id
_entity.type
_entity.pdbx_description
1 polymer ?
#
loop_
_entity_poly.entity_id
_entity_poly.type
_entity_poly.pdbx_seq_one_letter_code
_entity_poly.pdbx_strand_id
1 'polypeptide(L)'
;MKNQFAPLVTFFLMAIFIFSSCKKEDKITTTPKTKTQLLTQSTWKFSGATVGPNDVTPFIQACQKDNVLTFTAAGAGNVNEGALKCNSGDPQSTPLTWNFQSGETVLFISARLFTGGSSNFTLVSLTETQLVVSQIITVSNSSQNAVVTFIH
;
A
#
# COMPACT_ATOMS: atom_id res chain seq x y z
N MET A 1 5.74 -92.92 34.73
CA MET A 1 6.05 -92.93 33.28
C MET A 1 5.32 -91.75 32.64
N LYS A 2 6.02 -91.08 31.81
CA LYS A 2 5.68 -90.00 30.85
C LYS A 2 5.70 -88.59 31.35
N ASN A 3 6.80 -87.99 30.98
CA ASN A 3 7.10 -86.58 30.96
C ASN A 3 6.16 -85.85 29.95
N GLN A 4 5.70 -84.72 30.32
CA GLN A 4 5.25 -83.75 29.31
C GLN A 4 5.87 -82.40 29.61
N PHE A 5 6.79 -81.99 28.77
CA PHE A 5 7.38 -80.67 28.71
C PHE A 5 6.38 -79.75 28.03
N ALA A 6 6.03 -78.63 28.63
CA ALA A 6 5.33 -77.51 27.99
C ALA A 6 6.33 -76.44 27.68
N PRO A 7 6.42 -75.93 26.45
CA PRO A 7 7.30 -74.81 26.12
C PRO A 7 6.67 -73.46 26.52
N LEU A 8 7.50 -72.69 27.21
CA LEU A 8 7.26 -71.32 27.63
C LEU A 8 7.30 -70.43 26.38
N VAL A 9 6.17 -69.95 25.91
CA VAL A 9 6.10 -68.95 24.82
C VAL A 9 6.24 -67.59 25.43
N THR A 10 7.45 -67.01 25.27
CA THR A 10 7.76 -65.67 25.70
C THR A 10 7.18 -64.69 24.65
N PHE A 11 6.12 -64.01 25.04
CA PHE A 11 5.51 -62.98 24.18
C PHE A 11 6.28 -61.68 24.37
N PHE A 12 7.15 -61.35 23.39
CA PHE A 12 7.94 -60.10 23.37
C PHE A 12 7.00 -58.99 22.83
N LEU A 13 6.47 -58.19 23.74
CA LEU A 13 5.62 -57.03 23.42
C LEU A 13 6.53 -55.89 23.00
N MET A 14 6.71 -55.74 21.69
CA MET A 14 7.45 -54.63 21.07
C MET A 14 6.58 -53.38 21.10
N ALA A 15 6.81 -52.53 22.10
CA ALA A 15 6.17 -51.20 22.19
C ALA A 15 6.74 -50.29 21.12
N ILE A 16 5.95 -50.06 20.04
CA ILE A 16 6.25 -49.07 19.00
C ILE A 16 5.91 -47.69 19.55
N PHE A 17 6.92 -46.95 20.02
CA PHE A 17 6.78 -45.51 20.31
C PHE A 17 6.63 -44.74 18.99
N ILE A 18 5.39 -44.40 18.61
CA ILE A 18 5.13 -43.48 17.54
C ILE A 18 5.41 -42.08 18.10
N PHE A 19 6.60 -41.52 17.82
CA PHE A 19 6.89 -40.12 18.02
C PHE A 19 6.03 -39.32 17.01
N SER A 20 4.86 -38.88 17.43
CA SER A 20 4.08 -37.89 16.73
C SER A 20 4.84 -36.55 16.85
N SER A 21 5.70 -36.28 15.86
CA SER A 21 6.34 -34.97 15.70
C SER A 21 5.28 -33.98 15.26
N CYS A 22 4.63 -33.30 16.22
CA CYS A 22 3.88 -32.09 15.93
C CYS A 22 4.86 -31.05 15.38
N LYS A 23 4.93 -30.90 14.05
CA LYS A 23 5.45 -29.68 13.45
C LYS A 23 4.52 -28.54 13.90
N LYS A 24 4.98 -27.72 14.85
CA LYS A 24 4.42 -26.39 15.06
C LYS A 24 4.63 -25.65 13.73
N GLU A 25 3.57 -25.47 12.98
CA GLU A 25 3.54 -24.43 11.96
C GLU A 25 3.64 -23.12 12.72
N ASP A 26 4.79 -22.48 12.67
CA ASP A 26 4.95 -21.10 13.09
C ASP A 26 4.06 -20.26 12.18
N LYS A 27 2.85 -19.99 12.65
CA LYS A 27 1.93 -19.03 12.03
C LYS A 27 2.66 -17.69 12.10
N ILE A 28 3.30 -17.31 10.99
CA ILE A 28 3.89 -15.97 10.84
C ILE A 28 2.72 -15.00 10.95
N THR A 29 2.50 -14.49 12.15
CA THR A 29 1.51 -13.44 12.40
C THR A 29 2.14 -12.14 11.90
N THR A 30 1.98 -11.85 10.60
CA THR A 30 2.38 -10.56 10.05
C THR A 30 1.47 -9.49 10.64
N THR A 31 2.00 -8.66 11.53
CA THR A 31 1.28 -7.48 12.01
C THR A 31 0.92 -6.60 10.81
N PRO A 32 -0.35 -6.20 10.67
CA PRO A 32 -0.74 -5.29 9.57
C PRO A 32 0.08 -4.01 9.62
N LYS A 33 0.55 -3.56 8.45
CA LYS A 33 1.27 -2.29 8.34
C LYS A 33 0.35 -1.12 8.70
N THR A 34 0.90 -0.12 9.39
CA THR A 34 0.21 1.16 9.61
C THR A 34 0.08 1.94 8.30
N LYS A 35 -0.84 2.90 8.23
CA LYS A 35 -0.98 3.77 7.05
C LYS A 35 0.31 4.53 6.75
N THR A 36 1.02 4.98 7.79
CA THR A 36 2.34 5.62 7.61
C THR A 36 3.33 4.66 6.95
N GLN A 37 3.41 3.41 7.42
CA GLN A 37 4.30 2.41 6.80
C GLN A 37 3.91 2.10 5.35
N LEU A 38 2.60 2.00 5.06
CA LEU A 38 2.11 1.80 3.69
C LEU A 38 2.46 2.98 2.79
N LEU A 39 2.27 4.23 3.26
CA LEU A 39 2.52 5.42 2.46
C LEU A 39 4.02 5.62 2.17
N THR A 40 4.88 5.27 3.13
CA THR A 40 6.32 5.57 3.07
C THR A 40 7.20 4.40 2.58
N GLN A 41 6.61 3.26 2.25
CA GLN A 41 7.38 2.06 1.90
C GLN A 41 8.01 2.12 0.51
N SER A 42 7.47 2.95 -0.39
CA SER A 42 7.91 3.04 -1.79
C SER A 42 7.57 4.41 -2.38
N THR A 43 7.89 4.59 -3.66
CA THR A 43 7.51 5.76 -4.44
C THR A 43 6.14 5.54 -5.09
N TRP A 44 5.42 6.64 -5.37
CA TRP A 44 4.08 6.60 -5.94
C TRP A 44 4.08 7.28 -7.30
N LYS A 45 3.53 6.60 -8.32
CA LYS A 45 3.35 7.12 -9.67
C LYS A 45 1.87 7.25 -9.98
N PHE A 46 1.53 8.29 -10.74
CA PHE A 46 0.16 8.44 -11.25
C PHE A 46 -0.27 7.23 -12.07
N SER A 47 -1.49 6.76 -11.85
CA SER A 47 -2.08 5.64 -12.60
C SER A 47 -3.38 6.02 -13.30
N GLY A 48 -4.22 6.86 -12.69
CA GLY A 48 -5.47 7.28 -13.27
C GLY A 48 -6.18 8.37 -12.48
N ALA A 49 -7.12 9.05 -13.14
CA ALA A 49 -7.97 10.06 -12.50
C ALA A 49 -9.36 10.07 -13.09
N THR A 50 -10.37 10.33 -12.23
CA THR A 50 -11.75 10.58 -12.65
C THR A 50 -12.26 11.90 -12.09
N VAL A 51 -13.21 12.54 -12.79
CA VAL A 51 -13.96 13.70 -12.30
C VAL A 51 -15.45 13.37 -12.44
N GLY A 52 -16.12 13.23 -11.30
CA GLY A 52 -17.44 12.61 -11.30
C GLY A 52 -17.39 11.20 -11.89
N PRO A 53 -18.28 10.88 -12.85
CA PRO A 53 -18.29 9.57 -13.51
C PRO A 53 -17.27 9.45 -14.67
N ASN A 54 -16.57 10.52 -15.03
CA ASN A 54 -15.77 10.56 -16.26
C ASN A 54 -14.31 10.25 -15.99
N ASP A 55 -13.72 9.35 -16.78
CA ASP A 55 -12.27 9.13 -16.81
C ASP A 55 -11.59 10.33 -17.51
N VAL A 56 -10.74 11.02 -16.77
CA VAL A 56 -9.95 12.16 -17.28
C VAL A 56 -8.48 11.80 -17.49
N THR A 57 -8.10 10.56 -17.23
CA THR A 57 -6.73 10.06 -17.43
C THR A 57 -6.15 10.38 -18.81
N PRO A 58 -6.90 10.24 -19.94
CA PRO A 58 -6.38 10.58 -21.26
C PRO A 58 -6.00 12.06 -21.42
N PHE A 59 -6.63 12.96 -20.66
CA PHE A 59 -6.43 14.41 -20.76
C PHE A 59 -5.32 14.95 -19.84
N ILE A 60 -4.80 14.13 -18.93
CA ILE A 60 -3.65 14.49 -18.08
C ILE A 60 -2.40 14.51 -18.95
N GLN A 61 -1.59 15.56 -18.83
CA GLN A 61 -0.36 15.74 -19.62
C GLN A 61 0.65 14.64 -19.29
N ALA A 62 1.44 14.23 -20.27
CA ALA A 62 2.46 13.18 -20.09
C ALA A 62 3.47 13.56 -19.00
N CYS A 63 3.87 14.83 -18.91
CA CYS A 63 4.77 15.37 -17.88
C CYS A 63 4.18 15.36 -16.46
N GLN A 64 2.86 15.26 -16.31
CA GLN A 64 2.23 15.09 -15.00
C GLN A 64 2.09 13.61 -14.62
N LYS A 65 1.96 12.75 -15.63
CA LYS A 65 1.78 11.29 -15.43
C LYS A 65 3.07 10.60 -15.00
N ASP A 66 4.22 11.11 -15.40
CA ASP A 66 5.51 10.51 -15.04
C ASP A 66 6.11 11.05 -13.75
N ASN A 67 5.44 12.02 -13.11
CA ASN A 67 5.82 12.52 -11.80
C ASN A 67 5.83 11.40 -10.74
N VAL A 68 6.84 11.47 -9.88
CA VAL A 68 7.04 10.50 -8.80
C VAL A 68 6.93 11.20 -7.45
N LEU A 69 6.02 10.72 -6.61
CA LEU A 69 5.85 11.17 -5.23
C LEU A 69 6.64 10.26 -4.29
N THR A 70 7.37 10.85 -3.35
CA THR A 70 8.01 10.14 -2.24
C THR A 70 7.58 10.74 -0.92
N PHE A 71 7.43 9.86 0.09
CA PHE A 71 7.06 10.25 1.45
C PHE A 71 8.02 9.59 2.44
N THR A 72 8.39 10.30 3.50
CA THR A 72 9.21 9.79 4.60
C THR A 72 8.40 9.76 5.89
N ALA A 73 8.70 8.86 6.80
CA ALA A 73 7.99 8.75 8.08
C ALA A 73 8.11 10.02 8.96
N ALA A 74 9.07 10.89 8.66
CA ALA A 74 9.25 12.19 9.33
C ALA A 74 8.27 13.28 8.85
N GLY A 75 7.34 12.97 7.92
CA GLY A 75 6.39 13.95 7.39
C GLY A 75 6.94 14.81 6.25
N ALA A 76 8.13 14.51 5.74
CA ALA A 76 8.70 15.14 4.55
C ALA A 76 8.52 14.25 3.32
N GLY A 77 8.70 14.82 2.14
CA GLY A 77 8.69 14.11 0.87
C GLY A 77 9.11 15.01 -0.27
N ASN A 78 8.92 14.54 -1.48
CA ASN A 78 9.12 15.35 -2.68
C ASN A 78 8.24 14.90 -3.84
N VAL A 79 8.03 15.81 -4.79
CA VAL A 79 7.54 15.55 -6.14
C VAL A 79 8.75 15.62 -7.07
N ASN A 80 9.05 14.53 -7.77
CA ASN A 80 10.07 14.51 -8.82
C ASN A 80 9.36 14.54 -10.17
N GLU A 81 9.81 15.43 -11.08
CA GLU A 81 9.20 15.67 -12.40
C GLU A 81 9.39 14.50 -13.39
N GLY A 82 10.01 13.40 -12.97
CA GLY A 82 10.24 12.25 -13.85
C GLY A 82 11.21 12.58 -15.00
N ALA A 83 10.94 12.00 -16.15
CA ALA A 83 11.74 12.24 -17.37
C ALA A 83 11.26 13.44 -18.18
N LEU A 84 9.97 13.81 -18.03
CA LEU A 84 9.32 14.85 -18.82
C LEU A 84 8.92 16.01 -17.90
N LYS A 85 9.55 17.18 -18.07
CA LYS A 85 9.13 18.39 -17.36
C LYS A 85 8.01 19.09 -18.13
N CYS A 86 6.98 19.57 -17.40
CA CYS A 86 5.95 20.39 -18.02
C CYS A 86 6.47 21.75 -18.48
N ASN A 87 7.42 22.32 -17.71
CA ASN A 87 8.18 23.50 -18.12
C ASN A 87 9.67 23.19 -17.93
N SER A 88 10.49 23.53 -18.91
CA SER A 88 11.93 23.28 -18.88
C SER A 88 12.66 23.97 -17.71
N GLY A 89 12.09 25.08 -17.22
CA GLY A 89 12.63 25.84 -16.08
C GLY A 89 12.24 25.30 -14.72
N ASP A 90 11.34 24.34 -14.61
CA ASP A 90 10.91 23.78 -13.34
C ASP A 90 12.05 22.99 -12.67
N PRO A 91 12.17 23.03 -11.33
CA PRO A 91 13.14 22.19 -10.62
C PRO A 91 12.82 20.72 -10.83
N GLN A 92 13.84 19.88 -10.93
CA GLN A 92 13.65 18.42 -11.09
C GLN A 92 12.91 17.79 -9.91
N SER A 93 13.02 18.38 -8.72
CA SER A 93 12.39 17.89 -7.51
C SER A 93 11.91 19.04 -6.66
N THR A 94 10.67 18.99 -6.20
CA THR A 94 10.05 19.98 -5.32
C THR A 94 9.75 19.32 -3.97
N PRO A 95 10.31 19.85 -2.86
CA PRO A 95 10.03 19.31 -1.53
C PRO A 95 8.57 19.52 -1.14
N LEU A 96 8.03 18.58 -0.38
CA LEU A 96 6.71 18.65 0.23
C LEU A 96 6.76 18.24 1.71
N THR A 97 5.72 18.64 2.43
CA THR A 97 5.40 18.08 3.76
C THR A 97 4.05 17.39 3.68
N TRP A 98 3.85 16.40 4.53
CA TRP A 98 2.61 15.65 4.59
C TRP A 98 2.29 15.20 6.01
N ASN A 99 1.03 14.96 6.29
CA ASN A 99 0.56 14.30 7.50
C ASN A 99 -0.86 13.75 7.32
N PHE A 100 -1.19 12.72 8.08
CA PHE A 100 -2.58 12.30 8.22
C PHE A 100 -3.32 13.19 9.21
N GLN A 101 -4.59 13.47 8.92
CA GLN A 101 -5.52 14.27 9.74
C GLN A 101 -6.83 13.52 9.93
N SER A 102 -7.68 14.01 10.81
CA SER A 102 -9.05 13.51 11.04
C SER A 102 -9.11 11.99 11.26
N GLY A 103 -8.26 11.44 12.15
CA GLY A 103 -8.20 10.00 12.40
C GLY A 103 -7.73 9.21 11.18
N GLU A 104 -6.78 9.77 10.43
CA GLU A 104 -6.19 9.18 9.21
C GLU A 104 -7.19 8.98 8.06
N THR A 105 -8.23 9.79 8.00
CA THR A 105 -9.18 9.83 6.87
C THR A 105 -8.83 10.90 5.85
N VAL A 106 -7.97 11.86 6.22
CA VAL A 106 -7.49 12.94 5.37
C VAL A 106 -5.96 12.86 5.28
N LEU A 107 -5.45 12.93 4.06
CA LEU A 107 -4.02 13.08 3.77
C LEU A 107 -3.76 14.53 3.36
N PHE A 108 -3.05 15.27 4.21
CA PHE A 108 -2.53 16.59 3.85
C PHE A 108 -1.21 16.43 3.09
N ILE A 109 -1.07 17.15 1.96
CA ILE A 109 0.16 17.26 1.18
C ILE A 109 0.36 18.73 0.82
N SER A 110 1.48 19.34 1.19
CA SER A 110 1.74 20.77 0.95
C SER A 110 1.86 21.12 -0.54
N ALA A 111 2.25 20.15 -1.37
CA ALA A 111 2.28 20.31 -2.83
C ALA A 111 0.88 20.18 -3.40
N ARG A 112 0.56 21.02 -4.39
CA ARG A 112 -0.66 20.86 -5.18
C ARG A 112 -0.43 19.79 -6.24
N LEU A 113 -1.17 18.69 -6.19
CA LEU A 113 -1.03 17.61 -7.16
C LEU A 113 -1.74 17.90 -8.49
N PHE A 114 -2.67 18.86 -8.50
CA PHE A 114 -3.36 19.30 -9.74
C PHE A 114 -3.92 20.73 -9.60
N THR A 115 -4.11 21.35 -10.75
CA THR A 115 -4.62 22.73 -10.86
C THR A 115 -6.02 22.85 -10.24
N GLY A 116 -6.23 23.87 -9.43
CA GLY A 116 -7.53 24.10 -8.75
C GLY A 116 -7.76 23.20 -7.53
N GLY A 117 -6.83 22.28 -7.25
CA GLY A 117 -6.92 21.40 -6.09
C GLY A 117 -6.51 22.09 -4.79
N SER A 118 -6.86 21.48 -3.66
CA SER A 118 -6.42 21.84 -2.31
C SER A 118 -5.25 20.95 -1.85
N SER A 119 -4.69 21.27 -0.69
CA SER A 119 -3.67 20.43 -0.04
C SER A 119 -4.27 19.26 0.76
N ASN A 120 -5.57 19.23 0.99
CA ASN A 120 -6.25 18.20 1.77
C ASN A 120 -6.97 17.23 0.83
N PHE A 121 -6.67 15.97 0.98
CA PHE A 121 -7.25 14.88 0.21
C PHE A 121 -7.98 13.92 1.14
N THR A 122 -9.20 13.54 0.82
CA THR A 122 -9.85 12.41 1.47
C THR A 122 -9.12 11.14 1.08
N LEU A 123 -8.64 10.37 2.05
CA LEU A 123 -8.03 9.07 1.83
C LEU A 123 -9.11 8.03 1.55
N VAL A 124 -9.24 7.63 0.30
CA VAL A 124 -10.25 6.64 -0.13
C VAL A 124 -9.72 5.23 0.14
N SER A 125 -8.47 4.95 -0.22
CA SER A 125 -7.82 3.66 -0.01
C SER A 125 -6.30 3.82 0.05
N LEU A 126 -5.66 3.01 0.89
CA LEU A 126 -4.20 2.88 0.94
C LEU A 126 -3.86 1.42 1.22
N THR A 127 -3.21 0.80 0.27
CA THR A 127 -2.74 -0.59 0.32
C THR A 127 -1.23 -0.65 0.07
N GLU A 128 -0.67 -1.84 0.00
CA GLU A 128 0.75 -2.01 -0.33
C GLU A 128 1.10 -1.57 -1.75
N THR A 129 0.14 -1.56 -2.67
CA THR A 129 0.37 -1.29 -4.09
C THR A 129 -0.39 -0.10 -4.64
N GLN A 130 -1.34 0.46 -3.89
CA GLN A 130 -2.21 1.50 -4.38
C GLN A 130 -2.53 2.55 -3.32
N LEU A 131 -2.46 3.82 -3.72
CA LEU A 131 -2.96 4.99 -2.98
C LEU A 131 -4.08 5.63 -3.81
N VAL A 132 -5.28 5.70 -3.25
CA VAL A 132 -6.43 6.39 -3.86
C VAL A 132 -6.84 7.55 -2.96
N VAL A 133 -6.85 8.73 -3.53
CA VAL A 133 -7.26 9.96 -2.83
C VAL A 133 -8.32 10.70 -3.63
N SER A 134 -9.17 11.45 -2.94
CA SER A 134 -10.18 12.28 -3.60
C SER A 134 -10.29 13.66 -2.97
N GLN A 135 -10.81 14.60 -3.75
CA GLN A 135 -11.23 15.91 -3.25
C GLN A 135 -12.35 16.50 -4.11
N ILE A 136 -13.08 17.44 -3.54
CA ILE A 136 -14.05 18.21 -4.29
C ILE A 136 -13.32 19.34 -5.02
N ILE A 137 -13.53 19.43 -6.34
CA ILE A 137 -13.04 20.51 -7.20
C ILE A 137 -14.21 21.21 -7.86
N THR A 138 -14.02 22.44 -8.28
CA THR A 138 -15.04 23.18 -9.05
C THR A 138 -14.67 23.16 -10.53
N VAL A 139 -15.54 22.60 -11.35
CA VAL A 139 -15.41 22.56 -12.81
C VAL A 139 -16.65 23.22 -13.40
N SER A 140 -16.46 24.27 -14.19
CA SER A 140 -17.56 25.01 -14.84
C SER A 140 -18.69 25.39 -13.88
N ASN A 141 -18.32 25.95 -12.72
CA ASN A 141 -19.23 26.33 -11.62
C ASN A 141 -20.03 25.17 -10.98
N SER A 142 -19.64 23.94 -11.22
CA SER A 142 -20.21 22.73 -10.60
C SER A 142 -19.19 22.05 -9.73
N SER A 143 -19.58 21.68 -8.51
CA SER A 143 -18.74 20.87 -7.61
C SER A 143 -18.71 19.42 -8.05
N GLN A 144 -17.52 18.89 -8.32
CA GLN A 144 -17.30 17.54 -8.76
C GLN A 144 -16.31 16.81 -7.82
N ASN A 145 -16.51 15.53 -7.62
CA ASN A 145 -15.53 14.72 -6.93
C ASN A 145 -14.43 14.27 -7.91
N ALA A 146 -13.21 14.72 -7.65
CA ALA A 146 -12.03 14.25 -8.37
C ALA A 146 -11.38 13.11 -7.55
N VAL A 147 -11.12 11.99 -8.20
CA VAL A 147 -10.42 10.84 -7.60
C VAL A 147 -9.14 10.61 -8.37
N VAL A 148 -8.03 10.44 -7.66
CA VAL A 148 -6.72 10.14 -8.26
C VAL A 148 -6.18 8.87 -7.66
N THR A 149 -5.66 8.01 -8.52
CA THR A 149 -5.04 6.74 -8.18
C THR A 149 -3.55 6.79 -8.49
N PHE A 150 -2.75 6.40 -7.50
CA PHE A 150 -1.31 6.20 -7.62
C PHE A 150 -0.98 4.73 -7.35
N ILE A 151 0.09 4.24 -7.98
CA ILE A 151 0.65 2.89 -7.82
C ILE A 151 2.16 2.96 -7.60
N HIS A 152 2.75 1.84 -7.14
CA HIS A 152 4.21 1.64 -7.10
C HIS A 152 4.74 1.19 -8.45
#